data_d42755e36f9caa2ab5d3ea4d375dd76e
#
_entry.id   d42755e36f9caa2ab5d3ea4d375dd76e
#
_cell.length_a   1.000
_cell.length_b   1.000
_cell.length_c   1.000
_cell.angle_alpha   90.00
_cell.angle_beta   90.00
_cell.angle_gamma   90.00
#
_symmetry.space_group_name_H-M   'P 1'
#
loop_
_entity.id
_entity.type
_entity.pdbx_description
1 polymer ?
#
loop_
_entity_poly.entity_id
_entity_poly.type
_entity_poly.pdbx_seq_one_letter_code
_entity_poly.pdbx_strand_id
1 'polypeptide(L)'
;MVTATREFQVMVKPIGAVCNLDCGYCYYLEKKDLYPHAGAFRMADDLLESYIVQHIEAAPRESILFSWHGGEPTVLGLDYFRRIVELQRRHRPAGREILNGIQTNGPLLDEDWCRFLAAEKFYVGLSIDGPKELHDHYRVTKGDKTTHKQVLQAFRLLQQHRVS
;
A
#
# COMPACT_ATOMS: atom_id res chain seq x y z
N MET A 1 -28.05 -4.10 5.42
CA MET A 1 -26.62 -3.74 5.62
C MET A 1 -26.57 -2.52 6.54
N VAL A 2 -25.56 -2.41 7.37
CA VAL A 2 -25.46 -1.33 8.37
C VAL A 2 -24.39 -0.35 7.88
N THR A 3 -24.80 0.85 7.49
CA THR A 3 -23.87 1.95 7.21
C THR A 3 -23.36 2.51 8.54
N ALA A 4 -22.07 2.84 8.62
CA ALA A 4 -21.49 3.43 9.81
C ALA A 4 -22.09 4.83 10.08
N THR A 5 -22.31 5.14 11.35
CA THR A 5 -22.85 6.45 11.78
C THR A 5 -21.76 7.53 11.90
N ARG A 6 -20.48 7.13 11.85
CA ARG A 6 -19.30 8.01 11.91
C ARG A 6 -18.29 7.61 10.85
N GLU A 7 -17.46 8.56 10.44
CA GLU A 7 -16.31 8.24 9.60
C GLU A 7 -15.35 7.29 10.30
N PHE A 8 -14.79 6.39 9.51
CA PHE A 8 -13.77 5.47 9.94
C PHE A 8 -12.72 5.29 8.84
N GLN A 9 -11.55 4.84 9.21
CA GLN A 9 -10.49 4.48 8.29
C GLN A 9 -10.03 3.04 8.57
N VAL A 10 -9.89 2.26 7.52
CA VAL A 10 -9.34 0.92 7.59
C VAL A 10 -7.98 0.91 6.88
N MET A 11 -6.92 0.63 7.61
CA MET A 11 -5.59 0.38 7.06
C MET A 11 -5.48 -1.12 6.77
N VAL A 12 -5.79 -1.50 5.55
CA VAL A 12 -5.76 -2.91 5.15
C VAL A 12 -4.34 -3.34 4.76
N LYS A 13 -3.97 -4.54 5.17
CA LYS A 13 -2.63 -5.12 4.96
C LYS A 13 -2.72 -6.40 4.14
N PRO A 14 -2.95 -6.33 2.82
CA PRO A 14 -3.21 -7.50 1.99
C PRO A 14 -2.01 -8.43 1.84
N ILE A 15 -0.81 -7.99 2.20
CA ILE A 15 0.42 -8.78 2.22
C ILE A 15 0.86 -9.17 3.65
N GLY A 16 0.08 -8.79 4.68
CA GLY A 16 0.46 -9.01 6.07
C GLY A 16 1.76 -8.32 6.44
N ALA A 17 2.68 -9.05 7.07
CA ALA A 17 3.97 -8.55 7.52
C ALA A 17 5.12 -8.75 6.51
N VAL A 18 4.84 -9.29 5.32
CA VAL A 18 5.88 -9.53 4.31
C VAL A 18 6.41 -8.19 3.78
N CYS A 19 7.74 -8.04 3.80
CA CYS A 19 8.44 -6.83 3.36
C CYS A 19 9.73 -7.23 2.61
N ASN A 20 10.16 -6.36 1.69
CA ASN A 20 11.45 -6.46 1.00
C ASN A 20 12.62 -5.86 1.80
N LEU A 21 12.33 -5.09 2.86
CA LEU A 21 13.31 -4.51 3.78
C LEU A 21 13.33 -5.23 5.13
N ASP A 22 14.37 -4.93 5.91
CA ASP A 22 14.62 -5.42 7.26
C ASP A 22 15.00 -4.25 8.19
N CYS A 23 14.06 -3.31 8.35
CA CYS A 23 14.29 -2.08 9.12
C CYS A 23 14.46 -2.38 10.60
N GLY A 24 15.56 -1.92 11.22
CA GLY A 24 15.94 -2.26 12.60
C GLY A 24 14.93 -1.87 13.69
N TYR A 25 14.01 -0.94 13.43
CA TYR A 25 12.97 -0.52 14.38
C TYR A 25 11.56 -1.07 14.03
N CYS A 26 11.46 -1.92 13.00
CA CYS A 26 10.15 -2.35 12.51
C CYS A 26 9.51 -3.38 13.43
N TYR A 27 8.55 -2.93 14.25
CA TYR A 27 7.78 -3.81 15.14
C TYR A 27 6.95 -4.87 14.39
N TYR A 28 6.84 -4.76 13.06
CA TYR A 28 5.98 -5.61 12.24
C TYR A 28 6.70 -6.80 11.62
N LEU A 29 8.03 -6.77 11.53
CA LEU A 29 8.82 -7.85 10.89
C LEU A 29 8.62 -9.21 11.57
N GLU A 30 8.61 -9.26 12.90
CA GLU A 30 8.42 -10.50 13.67
C GLU A 30 7.01 -11.10 13.50
N LYS A 31 6.03 -10.29 13.07
CA LYS A 31 4.64 -10.75 12.88
C LYS A 31 4.49 -11.75 11.74
N LYS A 32 5.46 -11.83 10.82
CA LYS A 32 5.49 -12.88 9.78
C LYS A 32 5.48 -14.29 10.37
N ASP A 33 6.08 -14.49 11.53
CA ASP A 33 6.23 -15.78 12.18
C ASP A 33 4.93 -16.27 12.86
N LEU A 34 3.92 -15.39 12.95
CA LEU A 34 2.58 -15.74 13.42
C LEU A 34 1.74 -16.50 12.37
N TYR A 35 2.20 -16.55 11.13
CA TYR A 35 1.49 -17.19 10.03
C TYR A 35 2.16 -18.50 9.62
N PRO A 36 1.44 -19.63 9.54
CA PRO A 36 2.02 -20.96 9.27
C PRO A 36 2.67 -21.09 7.89
N HIS A 37 2.46 -20.12 6.98
CA HIS A 37 3.02 -20.11 5.61
C HIS A 37 3.63 -18.75 5.28
N ALA A 38 4.62 -18.34 6.05
CA ALA A 38 5.22 -17.00 6.03
C ALA A 38 5.77 -16.50 4.67
N GLY A 39 5.91 -17.36 3.66
CA GLY A 39 6.47 -16.98 2.34
C GLY A 39 5.45 -16.58 1.27
N ALA A 40 4.16 -16.80 1.48
CA ALA A 40 3.13 -16.64 0.45
C ALA A 40 1.88 -15.89 0.96
N PHE A 41 2.04 -15.02 1.96
CA PHE A 41 0.90 -14.29 2.50
C PHE A 41 0.44 -13.24 1.50
N ARG A 42 -0.68 -13.52 0.86
CA ARG A 42 -1.41 -12.61 -0.01
C ARG A 42 -2.89 -12.76 0.28
N MET A 43 -3.60 -11.67 0.50
CA MET A 43 -5.06 -11.72 0.61
C MET A 43 -5.64 -12.28 -0.69
N ALA A 44 -6.42 -13.36 -0.58
CA ALA A 44 -7.06 -14.00 -1.72
C ALA A 44 -8.08 -13.08 -2.40
N ASP A 45 -8.33 -13.30 -3.68
CA ASP A 45 -9.14 -12.39 -4.50
C ASP A 45 -10.60 -12.32 -4.03
N ASP A 46 -11.16 -13.42 -3.52
CA ASP A 46 -12.51 -13.48 -2.95
C ASP A 46 -12.62 -12.66 -1.66
N LEU A 47 -11.60 -12.73 -0.79
CA LEU A 47 -11.53 -11.93 0.43
C LEU A 47 -11.30 -10.45 0.10
N LEU A 48 -10.47 -10.14 -0.89
CA LEU A 48 -10.25 -8.78 -1.37
C LEU A 48 -11.56 -8.16 -1.89
N GLU A 49 -12.30 -8.88 -2.72
CA GLU A 49 -13.59 -8.42 -3.24
C GLU A 49 -14.60 -8.22 -2.11
N SER A 50 -14.70 -9.17 -1.19
CA SER A 50 -15.56 -9.07 0.00
C SER A 50 -15.21 -7.84 0.85
N TYR A 51 -13.92 -7.58 1.11
CA TYR A 51 -13.48 -6.39 1.81
C TYR A 51 -13.89 -5.10 1.08
N ILE A 52 -13.67 -5.03 -0.23
CA ILE A 52 -14.00 -3.84 -1.03
C ILE A 52 -15.50 -3.56 -0.96
N VAL A 53 -16.35 -4.57 -1.16
CA VAL A 53 -17.81 -4.45 -1.09
C VAL A 53 -18.24 -3.95 0.29
N GLN A 54 -17.82 -4.63 1.36
CA GLN A 54 -18.20 -4.26 2.73
C GLN A 54 -17.74 -2.85 3.11
N HIS A 55 -16.53 -2.45 2.68
CA HIS A 55 -16.02 -1.11 2.95
C HIS A 55 -16.82 -0.03 2.23
N ILE A 56 -17.19 -0.26 0.97
CA ILE A 56 -18.05 0.64 0.19
C ILE A 56 -19.43 0.79 0.86
N GLU A 57 -20.04 -0.32 1.28
CA GLU A 57 -21.37 -0.33 1.90
C GLU A 57 -21.38 0.31 3.28
N ALA A 58 -20.33 0.10 4.07
CA ALA A 58 -20.21 0.65 5.41
C ALA A 58 -19.85 2.14 5.43
N ALA A 59 -19.18 2.65 4.39
CA ALA A 59 -18.71 4.03 4.36
C ALA A 59 -19.88 5.04 4.35
N PRO A 60 -19.93 6.01 5.29
CA PRO A 60 -21.07 6.92 5.45
C PRO A 60 -21.08 8.09 4.47
N ARG A 61 -19.94 8.40 3.81
CA ARG A 61 -19.79 9.57 2.93
C ARG A 61 -19.72 9.20 1.45
N GLU A 62 -19.88 10.21 0.58
CA GLU A 62 -19.74 10.09 -0.86
C GLU A 62 -18.33 9.70 -1.28
N SER A 63 -17.30 10.26 -0.63
CA SER A 63 -15.90 9.88 -0.85
C SER A 63 -15.50 8.74 0.09
N ILE A 64 -14.98 7.65 -0.48
CA ILE A 64 -14.59 6.42 0.22
C ILE A 64 -13.08 6.25 0.10
N LEU A 65 -12.36 6.35 1.22
CA LEU A 65 -10.91 6.18 1.23
C LEU A 65 -10.53 4.74 1.55
N PHE A 66 -9.78 4.12 0.63
CA PHE A 66 -9.06 2.87 0.85
C PHE A 66 -7.61 3.15 1.17
N SER A 67 -7.09 2.55 2.23
CA SER A 67 -5.72 2.77 2.72
C SER A 67 -4.94 1.46 2.72
N TRP A 68 -4.01 1.33 1.76
CA TRP A 68 -3.24 0.10 1.50
C TRP A 68 -1.90 0.16 2.22
N HIS A 69 -1.72 -0.77 3.14
CA HIS A 69 -0.54 -0.90 3.99
C HIS A 69 -0.03 -2.35 4.00
N GLY A 70 0.85 -2.66 4.93
CA GLY A 70 1.36 -4.01 5.17
C GLY A 70 2.76 -3.97 5.72
N GLY A 71 3.53 -5.00 5.45
CA GLY A 71 4.98 -4.93 5.47
C GLY A 71 5.41 -3.98 4.35
N GLU A 72 5.32 -4.45 3.09
CA GLU A 72 5.45 -3.58 1.93
C GLU A 72 4.41 -3.96 0.86
N PRO A 73 3.39 -3.12 0.61
CA PRO A 73 2.30 -3.49 -0.29
C PRO A 73 2.73 -3.65 -1.76
N THR A 74 3.79 -2.97 -2.22
CA THR A 74 4.28 -3.08 -3.61
C THR A 74 4.89 -4.45 -3.92
N VAL A 75 5.23 -5.27 -2.92
CA VAL A 75 5.65 -6.67 -3.10
C VAL A 75 4.55 -7.54 -3.73
N LEU A 76 3.28 -7.16 -3.59
CA LEU A 76 2.17 -7.83 -4.27
C LEU A 76 2.21 -7.71 -5.79
N GLY A 77 2.98 -6.75 -6.31
CA GLY A 77 3.08 -6.47 -7.72
C GLY A 77 1.94 -5.58 -8.26
N LEU A 78 2.19 -4.96 -9.40
CA LEU A 78 1.29 -3.98 -10.02
C LEU A 78 -0.06 -4.60 -10.43
N ASP A 79 -0.09 -5.85 -10.86
CA ASP A 79 -1.31 -6.52 -11.30
C ASP A 79 -2.32 -6.73 -10.15
N TYR A 80 -1.84 -6.89 -8.92
CA TYR A 80 -2.72 -6.94 -7.75
C TYR A 80 -3.43 -5.60 -7.54
N PHE A 81 -2.74 -4.49 -7.73
CA PHE A 81 -3.32 -3.15 -7.60
C PHE A 81 -4.25 -2.80 -8.77
N ARG A 82 -3.96 -3.28 -9.98
CA ARG A 82 -4.90 -3.21 -11.11
C ARG A 82 -6.20 -3.95 -10.80
N ARG A 83 -6.09 -5.13 -10.19
CA ARG A 83 -7.25 -5.90 -9.72
C ARG A 83 -8.05 -5.18 -8.64
N ILE A 84 -7.40 -4.53 -7.68
CA ILE A 84 -8.08 -3.67 -6.68
C ILE A 84 -8.95 -2.62 -7.38
N VAL A 85 -8.37 -1.86 -8.31
CA VAL A 85 -9.09 -0.79 -9.01
C VAL A 85 -10.22 -1.34 -9.86
N GLU A 86 -10.03 -2.47 -10.52
CA GLU A 86 -11.09 -3.15 -11.28
C GLU A 86 -12.28 -3.51 -10.39
N LEU A 87 -12.02 -4.13 -9.23
CA LEU A 87 -13.07 -4.48 -8.27
C LEU A 87 -13.78 -3.24 -7.70
N GLN A 88 -13.02 -2.21 -7.36
CA GLN A 88 -13.58 -0.94 -6.91
C GLN A 88 -14.50 -0.31 -7.96
N ARG A 89 -14.09 -0.30 -9.23
CA ARG A 89 -14.92 0.22 -10.33
C ARG A 89 -16.21 -0.59 -10.52
N ARG A 90 -16.12 -1.92 -10.39
CA ARG A 90 -17.26 -2.84 -10.51
C ARG A 90 -18.32 -2.58 -9.45
N HIS A 91 -17.89 -2.32 -8.21
CA HIS A 91 -18.77 -2.22 -7.06
C HIS A 91 -19.09 -0.78 -6.62
N ARG A 92 -18.50 0.23 -7.28
CA ARG A 92 -18.71 1.64 -6.96
C ARG A 92 -20.16 2.06 -7.26
N PRO A 93 -20.94 2.51 -6.27
CA PRO A 93 -22.27 3.07 -6.51
C PRO A 93 -22.19 4.38 -7.30
N ALA A 94 -23.27 4.67 -8.06
CA ALA A 94 -23.38 5.94 -8.77
C ALA A 94 -23.30 7.13 -7.78
N GLY A 95 -22.59 8.18 -8.19
CA GLY A 95 -22.40 9.39 -7.39
C GLY A 95 -21.35 9.28 -6.27
N ARG A 96 -20.74 8.10 -6.04
CA ARG A 96 -19.69 7.93 -5.04
C ARG A 96 -18.29 7.98 -5.66
N GLU A 97 -17.36 8.59 -4.96
CA GLU A 97 -15.94 8.66 -5.32
C GLU A 97 -15.14 7.66 -4.50
N ILE A 98 -14.21 6.96 -5.15
CA ILE A 98 -13.24 6.09 -4.47
C ILE A 98 -11.86 6.75 -4.55
N LEU A 99 -11.25 6.93 -3.39
CA LEU A 99 -9.90 7.42 -3.20
C LEU A 99 -9.01 6.29 -2.70
N ASN A 100 -7.79 6.23 -3.18
CA ASN A 100 -6.81 5.24 -2.77
C ASN A 100 -5.56 5.90 -2.20
N GLY A 101 -5.10 5.42 -1.05
CA GLY A 101 -3.81 5.76 -0.49
C GLY A 101 -2.95 4.51 -0.32
N ILE A 102 -1.66 4.61 -0.61
CA ILE A 102 -0.68 3.54 -0.40
C ILE A 102 0.48 4.06 0.44
N GLN A 103 0.88 3.30 1.46
CA GLN A 103 2.09 3.56 2.22
C GLN A 103 3.17 2.59 1.77
N THR A 104 4.29 3.10 1.25
CA THR A 104 5.38 2.29 0.70
C THR A 104 6.75 2.73 1.19
N ASN A 105 7.68 1.79 1.22
CA ASN A 105 9.09 2.08 1.47
C ASN A 105 9.85 2.56 0.21
N GLY A 106 9.28 2.42 -0.99
CA GLY A 106 9.72 3.03 -2.23
C GLY A 106 10.63 2.22 -3.16
N PRO A 107 11.59 1.38 -2.74
CA PRO A 107 12.57 0.72 -3.62
C PRO A 107 12.00 -0.11 -4.78
N LEU A 108 10.76 -0.52 -4.74
CA LEU A 108 10.08 -1.28 -5.81
C LEU A 108 9.27 -0.40 -6.76
N LEU A 109 9.22 0.92 -6.53
CA LEU A 109 8.54 1.83 -7.44
C LEU A 109 9.40 2.09 -8.69
N ASP A 110 8.82 1.81 -9.85
CA ASP A 110 9.37 2.06 -11.17
C ASP A 110 8.44 2.96 -12.01
N GLU A 111 8.78 3.15 -13.28
CA GLU A 111 7.99 3.94 -14.23
C GLU A 111 6.56 3.40 -14.40
N ASP A 112 6.36 2.08 -14.42
CA ASP A 112 5.05 1.46 -14.59
C ASP A 112 4.18 1.69 -13.36
N TRP A 113 4.76 1.56 -12.17
CA TRP A 113 4.10 1.92 -10.92
C TRP A 113 3.69 3.39 -10.90
N CYS A 114 4.61 4.30 -11.23
CA CYS A 114 4.32 5.74 -11.18
C CYS A 114 3.25 6.14 -12.19
N ARG A 115 3.27 5.58 -13.41
CA ARG A 115 2.20 5.78 -14.41
C ARG A 115 0.84 5.31 -13.89
N PHE A 116 0.80 4.13 -13.29
CA PHE A 116 -0.43 3.59 -12.71
C PHE A 116 -0.96 4.46 -11.56
N LEU A 117 -0.10 4.80 -10.60
CA LEU A 117 -0.47 5.60 -9.42
C LEU A 117 -1.01 6.98 -9.83
N ALA A 118 -0.39 7.62 -10.84
CA ALA A 118 -0.85 8.88 -11.39
C ALA A 118 -2.21 8.75 -12.10
N ALA A 119 -2.36 7.75 -12.99
CA ALA A 119 -3.59 7.51 -13.75
C ALA A 119 -4.78 7.19 -12.84
N GLU A 120 -4.56 6.43 -11.78
CA GLU A 120 -5.58 6.02 -10.81
C GLU A 120 -5.68 6.98 -9.60
N LYS A 121 -4.94 8.09 -9.62
CA LYS A 121 -4.96 9.18 -8.62
C LYS A 121 -4.73 8.67 -7.19
N PHE A 122 -3.75 7.79 -7.01
CA PHE A 122 -3.36 7.33 -5.69
C PHE A 122 -2.63 8.43 -4.92
N TYR A 123 -2.92 8.55 -3.63
CA TYR A 123 -2.09 9.25 -2.67
C TYR A 123 -0.96 8.32 -2.20
N VAL A 124 0.28 8.80 -2.23
CA VAL A 124 1.44 7.97 -1.89
C VAL A 124 2.15 8.52 -0.66
N GLY A 125 2.11 7.76 0.42
CA GLY A 125 3.00 7.96 1.56
C GLY A 125 4.32 7.24 1.30
N LEU A 126 5.41 7.99 1.12
CA LEU A 126 6.76 7.44 0.93
C LEU A 126 7.54 7.50 2.23
N SER A 127 8.05 6.35 2.68
CA SER A 127 8.79 6.25 3.93
C SER A 127 10.24 6.69 3.77
N ILE A 128 10.61 7.80 4.42
CA ILE A 128 11.99 8.30 4.49
C ILE A 128 12.30 8.81 5.90
N ASP A 129 13.46 8.49 6.43
CA ASP A 129 13.86 8.83 7.81
C ASP A 129 14.85 10.02 7.84
N GLY A 130 14.69 10.99 6.94
CA GLY A 130 15.52 12.19 6.88
C GLY A 130 16.87 11.97 6.18
N PRO A 131 18.01 12.46 6.75
CA PRO A 131 19.31 12.40 6.10
C PRO A 131 19.75 10.96 5.83
N LYS A 132 20.65 10.81 4.82
CA LYS A 132 21.13 9.51 4.36
C LYS A 132 21.66 8.63 5.48
N GLU A 133 22.42 9.22 6.41
CA GLU A 133 23.08 8.51 7.51
C GLU A 133 22.06 7.88 8.46
N LEU A 134 20.99 8.60 8.79
CA LEU A 134 19.89 8.09 9.64
C LEU A 134 19.06 7.05 8.89
N HIS A 135 18.68 7.36 7.66
CA HIS A 135 17.88 6.44 6.85
C HIS A 135 18.61 5.10 6.65
N ASP A 136 19.84 5.13 6.19
CA ASP A 136 20.63 3.94 5.88
C ASP A 136 21.07 3.16 7.13
N HIS A 137 21.03 3.78 8.32
CA HIS A 137 21.27 3.09 9.60
C HIS A 137 20.10 2.18 9.96
N TYR A 138 18.86 2.62 9.70
CA TYR A 138 17.67 1.89 10.14
C TYR A 138 16.97 1.12 9.03
N ARG A 139 16.98 1.64 7.78
CA ARG A 139 16.25 1.05 6.65
C ARG A 139 17.20 0.35 5.70
N VAL A 140 17.38 -0.92 5.95
CA VAL A 140 18.24 -1.80 5.14
C VAL A 140 17.42 -2.88 4.44
N THR A 141 17.98 -3.46 3.38
CA THR A 141 17.44 -4.66 2.75
C THR A 141 17.71 -5.88 3.64
N LYS A 142 17.08 -7.03 3.33
CA LYS A 142 17.38 -8.31 3.99
C LYS A 142 18.84 -8.77 3.87
N GLY A 143 19.66 -8.12 3.06
CA GLY A 143 21.10 -8.36 2.90
C GLY A 143 21.92 -7.16 3.35
N ASP A 144 21.45 -6.38 4.32
CA ASP A 144 22.12 -5.24 4.96
C ASP A 144 22.59 -4.14 4.00
N LYS A 145 21.94 -4.01 2.83
CA LYS A 145 22.25 -2.94 1.87
C LYS A 145 21.41 -1.71 2.18
N THR A 146 22.03 -0.55 2.07
CA THR A 146 21.40 0.77 2.25
C THR A 146 20.33 1.06 1.20
N THR A 147 19.32 1.85 1.53
CA THR A 147 18.14 2.08 0.67
C THR A 147 17.83 3.54 0.36
N HIS A 148 18.49 4.51 0.99
CA HIS A 148 18.22 5.94 0.82
C HIS A 148 18.27 6.39 -0.65
N LYS A 149 19.28 5.93 -1.43
CA LYS A 149 19.41 6.28 -2.85
C LYS A 149 18.19 5.80 -3.67
N GLN A 150 17.71 4.59 -3.39
CA GLN A 150 16.55 4.00 -4.07
C GLN A 150 15.26 4.75 -3.73
N VAL A 151 15.09 5.15 -2.46
CA VAL A 151 13.92 5.93 -2.02
C VAL A 151 13.92 7.31 -2.65
N LEU A 152 15.06 8.00 -2.75
CA LEU A 152 15.16 9.27 -3.45
C LEU A 152 14.89 9.12 -4.96
N GLN A 153 15.29 8.01 -5.58
CA GLN A 153 14.92 7.73 -6.97
C GLN A 153 13.41 7.57 -7.12
N ALA A 154 12.78 6.78 -6.25
CA ALA A 154 11.33 6.62 -6.22
C ALA A 154 10.61 7.96 -6.04
N PHE A 155 11.09 8.81 -5.13
CA PHE A 155 10.54 10.16 -4.93
C PHE A 155 10.59 11.01 -6.20
N ARG A 156 11.73 10.99 -6.92
CA ARG A 156 11.88 11.73 -8.19
C ARG A 156 10.92 11.21 -9.26
N LEU A 157 10.75 9.89 -9.37
CA LEU A 157 9.80 9.27 -10.29
C LEU A 157 8.37 9.69 -9.98
N LEU A 158 7.97 9.66 -8.71
CA LEU A 158 6.64 10.12 -8.28
C LEU A 158 6.41 11.59 -8.65
N GLN A 159 7.40 12.46 -8.45
CA GLN A 159 7.32 13.87 -8.86
C GLN A 159 7.21 14.04 -10.38
N GLN A 160 8.04 13.33 -11.17
CA GLN A 160 8.00 13.36 -12.64
C GLN A 160 6.63 12.97 -13.18
N HIS A 161 6.00 11.99 -12.58
CA HIS A 161 4.66 11.52 -12.95
C HIS A 161 3.52 12.29 -12.27
N ARG A 162 3.83 13.32 -11.46
CA ARG A 162 2.83 14.12 -10.72
C ARG A 162 1.90 13.28 -9.86
N VAL A 163 2.44 12.25 -9.23
CA VAL A 163 1.73 11.45 -8.22
C VAL A 163 1.60 12.27 -6.93
N SER A 164 0.44 12.23 -6.30
CA SER A 164 0.11 12.99 -5.08
C SER A 164 0.63 12.33 -3.82
#